data_6159eff6bc47e7ce2f84cefd0743cdfe
#
_entry.id   6159eff6bc47e7ce2f84cefd0743cdfe
#
_cell.length_a   1.000
_cell.length_b   1.000
_cell.length_c   1.000
_cell.angle_alpha   90.00
_cell.angle_beta   90.00
_cell.angle_gamma   90.00
#
_symmetry.space_group_name_H-M   'P 1'
#
loop_
_entity.id
_entity.type
_entity.pdbx_description
1 polymer ?
#
loop_
_entity_poly.entity_id
_entity_poly.type
_entity_poly.pdbx_seq_one_letter_code
_entity_poly.pdbx_strand_id
1 'polypeptide(L)'
;MSNQSVSRPTRVAQEIRRTIAELLVHESKDPRFKKMSITDCKISKDLSIAKIHFALMGHKKDDPEVQETLAALQKAQGFFRSEIGNRLRLRIVPQIRFYYDEVPENAQYIEDLINKALKS
;
A
#
# COMPACT_ATOMS: atom_id res chain seq x y z
N MET A 1 -19.61 -21.42 -0.50
CA MET A 1 -19.16 -20.98 -0.80
C MET A 1 -18.76 -20.31 -1.32
N SER A 2 -18.60 -20.02 -1.59
CA SER A 2 -18.18 -19.50 -2.15
C SER A 2 -17.47 -18.96 -2.50
N ASN A 3 -17.01 -18.87 -2.75
CA ASN A 3 -16.32 -18.50 -3.07
C ASN A 3 -15.94 -17.81 -3.52
N GLN A 4 -15.87 -17.61 -3.53
CA GLN A 4 -15.54 -17.19 -4.07
C GLN A 4 -15.10 -16.64 -4.82
N SER A 5 -15.39 -16.26 -5.20
CA SER A 5 -14.80 -15.87 -6.47
C SER A 5 -14.25 -14.45 -6.39
N VAL A 6 -13.05 -14.39 -5.92
CA VAL A 6 -12.28 -13.16 -5.92
C VAL A 6 -11.90 -12.88 -7.37
N SER A 7 -12.16 -11.68 -7.90
CA SER A 7 -11.81 -11.31 -9.26
C SER A 7 -10.30 -11.36 -9.45
N ARG A 8 -9.86 -11.54 -10.69
CA ARG A 8 -8.44 -11.57 -10.99
C ARG A 8 -7.71 -10.27 -10.56
N PRO A 9 -8.26 -9.07 -10.85
CA PRO A 9 -7.61 -7.85 -10.35
C PRO A 9 -7.47 -7.83 -8.84
N THR A 10 -8.49 -8.26 -8.10
CA THR A 10 -8.42 -8.29 -6.64
C THR A 10 -7.34 -9.25 -6.15
N ARG A 11 -7.24 -10.41 -6.78
CA ARG A 11 -6.21 -11.39 -6.42
C ARG A 11 -4.81 -10.85 -6.69
N VAL A 12 -4.62 -10.25 -7.85
CA VAL A 12 -3.32 -9.66 -8.21
C VAL A 12 -2.97 -8.53 -7.24
N ALA A 13 -3.95 -7.70 -6.88
CA ALA A 13 -3.73 -6.62 -5.92
C ALA A 13 -3.27 -7.16 -4.57
N GLN A 14 -3.88 -8.23 -4.08
CA GLN A 14 -3.48 -8.85 -2.82
C GLN A 14 -2.05 -9.39 -2.88
N GLU A 15 -1.69 -10.02 -3.98
CA GLU A 15 -0.33 -10.55 -4.16
C GLU A 15 0.70 -9.42 -4.25
N ILE A 16 0.38 -8.34 -4.97
CA ILE A 16 1.26 -7.17 -5.07
C ILE A 16 1.43 -6.54 -3.70
N ARG A 17 0.35 -6.35 -2.96
CA ARG A 17 0.40 -5.77 -1.62
C ARG A 17 1.36 -6.55 -0.72
N ARG A 18 1.21 -7.87 -0.71
CA ARG A 18 2.07 -8.72 0.10
C ARG A 18 3.53 -8.62 -0.32
N THR A 19 3.77 -8.66 -1.63
CA THR A 19 5.13 -8.60 -2.15
C THR A 19 5.81 -7.28 -1.80
N ILE A 20 5.11 -6.16 -1.97
CA ILE A 20 5.67 -4.86 -1.62
C ILE A 20 5.95 -4.77 -0.13
N ALA A 21 5.04 -5.25 0.71
CA ALA A 21 5.25 -5.25 2.16
C ALA A 21 6.53 -6.03 2.52
N GLU A 22 6.73 -7.18 1.91
CA GLU A 22 7.94 -7.98 2.14
C GLU A 22 9.20 -7.24 1.66
N LEU A 23 9.13 -6.61 0.50
CA LEU A 23 10.27 -5.85 -0.03
C LEU A 23 10.65 -4.69 0.89
N LEU A 24 9.65 -4.00 1.43
CA LEU A 24 9.91 -2.86 2.32
C LEU A 24 10.57 -3.29 3.63
N VAL A 25 10.19 -4.46 4.14
CA VAL A 25 10.74 -4.96 5.40
C VAL A 25 12.11 -5.59 5.22
N HIS A 26 12.30 -6.41 4.20
CA HIS A 26 13.48 -7.26 4.10
C HIS A 26 14.56 -6.75 3.17
N GLU A 27 14.21 -6.04 2.11
CA GLU A 27 15.19 -5.69 1.09
C GLU A 27 15.49 -4.21 1.00
N SER A 28 14.67 -3.37 1.57
CA SER A 28 14.94 -1.95 1.55
C SER A 28 15.93 -1.58 2.64
N LYS A 29 16.93 -0.78 2.27
CA LYS A 29 17.90 -0.24 3.22
C LYS A 29 17.49 1.14 3.72
N ASP A 30 16.41 1.70 3.17
CA ASP A 30 15.95 3.02 3.55
C ASP A 30 15.13 2.93 4.85
N PRO A 31 15.60 3.54 5.95
CA PRO A 31 14.89 3.45 7.23
C PRO A 31 13.49 4.05 7.19
N ARG A 32 13.23 4.94 6.23
CA ARG A 32 11.89 5.54 6.10
C ARG A 32 10.84 4.49 5.74
N PHE A 33 11.23 3.49 4.97
CA PHE A 33 10.29 2.46 4.52
C PHE A 33 9.86 1.53 5.65
N LYS A 34 10.66 1.42 6.69
CA LYS A 34 10.33 0.56 7.84
C LYS A 34 9.22 1.13 8.71
N LYS A 35 9.01 2.44 8.63
CA LYS A 35 7.99 3.12 9.43
C LYS A 35 6.63 3.15 8.76
N MET A 36 6.57 2.80 7.49
CA MET A 36 5.33 2.89 6.74
C MET A 36 4.56 1.57 6.78
N SER A 37 3.27 1.68 6.63
CA SER A 37 2.41 0.51 6.44
C SER A 37 1.61 0.68 5.16
N ILE A 38 1.36 -0.44 4.47
CA ILE A 38 0.52 -0.44 3.29
C ILE A 38 -0.92 -0.52 3.77
N THR A 39 -1.73 0.47 3.41
CA THR A 39 -3.13 0.51 3.84
C THR A 39 -4.05 -0.10 2.80
N ASP A 40 -3.68 -0.03 1.54
CA ASP A 40 -4.52 -0.59 0.48
C ASP A 40 -3.70 -0.76 -0.80
N CYS A 41 -4.17 -1.63 -1.67
CA CYS A 41 -3.63 -1.79 -3.01
C CYS A 41 -4.79 -2.00 -3.96
N LYS A 42 -4.91 -1.11 -4.93
CA LYS A 42 -5.98 -1.16 -5.94
C LYS A 42 -5.34 -1.30 -7.31
N ILE A 43 -5.90 -2.18 -8.12
CA ILE A 43 -5.38 -2.40 -9.46
C ILE A 43 -6.46 -2.08 -10.48
N SER A 44 -6.05 -1.49 -11.61
CA SER A 44 -6.98 -1.18 -12.68
C SER A 44 -7.49 -2.46 -13.34
N LYS A 45 -8.66 -2.38 -13.98
CA LYS A 45 -9.28 -3.55 -14.61
C LYS A 45 -8.40 -4.20 -15.66
N ASP A 46 -7.64 -3.39 -16.38
CA ASP A 46 -6.72 -3.88 -17.42
C ASP A 46 -5.36 -4.29 -16.85
N LEU A 47 -5.19 -4.25 -15.54
CA LEU A 47 -3.97 -4.62 -14.83
C LEU A 47 -2.76 -3.73 -15.17
N SER A 48 -2.99 -2.54 -15.73
CA SER A 48 -1.89 -1.67 -16.14
C SER A 48 -1.34 -0.78 -15.02
N ILE A 49 -2.12 -0.50 -13.99
CA ILE A 49 -1.72 0.40 -12.91
C ILE A 49 -2.10 -0.21 -11.57
N ALA A 50 -1.14 -0.27 -10.67
CA ALA A 50 -1.36 -0.65 -9.28
C ALA A 50 -1.14 0.58 -8.41
N LYS A 51 -2.17 0.97 -7.67
CA LYS A 51 -2.12 2.10 -6.75
C LYS A 51 -1.89 1.57 -5.34
N ILE A 52 -0.75 1.92 -4.79
CA ILE A 52 -0.35 1.49 -3.45
C ILE A 52 -0.56 2.64 -2.50
N HIS A 53 -1.45 2.47 -1.55
CA HIS A 53 -1.72 3.46 -0.52
C HIS A 53 -0.94 3.09 0.73
N PHE A 54 -0.28 4.08 1.34
CA PHE A 54 0.54 3.86 2.51
C PHE A 54 0.32 4.97 3.54
N ALA A 55 0.70 4.69 4.77
CA ALA A 55 0.59 5.66 5.84
C ALA A 55 1.79 5.58 6.76
N LEU A 56 2.11 6.70 7.37
CA LEU A 56 3.07 6.80 8.47
C LEU A 56 2.24 7.17 9.71
N MET A 57 2.29 6.32 10.73
CA MET A 57 1.47 6.53 11.91
C MET A 57 1.75 7.89 12.55
N GLY A 58 0.69 8.66 12.79
CA GLY A 58 0.80 9.97 13.41
C GLY A 58 1.20 11.10 12.49
N HIS A 59 1.34 10.85 11.20
CA HIS A 59 1.75 11.90 10.25
C HIS A 59 0.64 12.26 9.30
N LYS A 60 0.53 13.54 9.02
CA LYS A 60 -0.43 14.08 8.07
C LYS A 60 0.22 14.17 6.68
N LYS A 61 -0.63 14.22 5.67
CA LYS A 61 -0.19 14.26 4.29
C LYS A 61 0.87 15.33 4.01
N ASP A 62 0.76 16.48 4.65
CA ASP A 62 1.66 17.62 4.39
C ASP A 62 2.98 17.56 5.15
N ASP A 63 3.13 16.60 6.05
CA ASP A 63 4.35 16.50 6.84
C ASP A 63 5.57 16.25 5.96
N PRO A 64 6.71 16.91 6.25
CA PRO A 64 7.92 16.71 5.46
C PRO A 64 8.36 15.25 5.38
N GLU A 65 8.21 14.50 6.46
CA GLU A 65 8.59 13.09 6.48
C GLU A 65 7.76 12.27 5.48
N VAL A 66 6.47 12.59 5.33
CA VAL A 66 5.61 11.95 4.35
C VAL A 66 6.08 12.28 2.93
N GLN A 67 6.39 13.54 2.68
CA GLN A 67 6.82 13.97 1.34
C GLN A 67 8.16 13.35 0.97
N GLU A 68 9.08 13.24 1.91
CA GLU A 68 10.36 12.58 1.69
C GLU A 68 10.20 11.09 1.40
N THR A 69 9.33 10.44 2.15
CA THR A 69 9.04 9.00 1.94
C THR A 69 8.42 8.79 0.58
N LEU A 70 7.46 9.63 0.20
CA LEU A 70 6.80 9.53 -1.10
C LEU A 70 7.80 9.71 -2.24
N ALA A 71 8.69 10.70 -2.12
CA ALA A 71 9.72 10.92 -3.13
C ALA A 71 10.65 9.71 -3.26
N ALA A 72 11.03 9.11 -2.14
CA ALA A 72 11.88 7.92 -2.14
C ALA A 72 11.18 6.72 -2.79
N LEU A 73 9.88 6.55 -2.52
CA LEU A 73 9.09 5.49 -3.14
C LEU A 73 8.96 5.69 -4.63
N GLN A 74 8.75 6.93 -5.06
CA GLN A 74 8.65 7.26 -6.47
C GLN A 74 9.97 6.96 -7.21
N LYS A 75 11.10 7.24 -6.58
CA LYS A 75 12.39 6.88 -7.14
C LYS A 75 12.57 5.37 -7.25
N ALA A 76 11.97 4.62 -6.35
CA ALA A 76 12.12 3.17 -6.30
C ALA A 76 11.06 2.43 -7.12
N GLN A 77 10.21 3.13 -7.84
CA GLN A 77 9.12 2.49 -8.60
C GLN A 77 9.62 1.40 -9.55
N GLY A 78 10.71 1.68 -10.27
CA GLY A 78 11.29 0.70 -11.19
C GLY A 78 11.75 -0.56 -10.48
N PHE A 79 12.34 -0.41 -9.31
CA PHE A 79 12.76 -1.54 -8.49
C PHE A 79 11.56 -2.40 -8.08
N PHE A 80 10.52 -1.77 -7.55
CA PHE A 80 9.33 -2.52 -7.14
C PHE A 80 8.68 -3.22 -8.33
N ARG A 81 8.56 -2.53 -9.44
CA ARG A 81 7.95 -3.12 -10.63
C ARG A 81 8.74 -4.33 -11.12
N SER A 82 10.05 -4.22 -11.14
CA SER A 82 10.93 -5.31 -11.56
C SER A 82 10.80 -6.52 -10.63
N GLU A 83 10.81 -6.28 -9.32
CA GLU A 83 10.69 -7.37 -8.35
C GLU A 83 9.32 -8.04 -8.42
N ILE A 84 8.26 -7.27 -8.59
CA ILE A 84 6.92 -7.81 -8.75
C ILE A 84 6.85 -8.70 -9.98
N GLY A 85 7.40 -8.23 -11.09
CA GLY A 85 7.42 -9.01 -12.33
C GLY A 85 8.15 -10.34 -12.15
N ASN A 86 9.28 -10.31 -11.46
CA ASN A 86 10.07 -11.52 -11.23
C ASN A 86 9.40 -12.50 -10.27
N ARG A 87 8.77 -11.99 -9.22
CA ARG A 87 8.21 -12.84 -8.17
C ARG A 87 6.84 -13.38 -8.51
N LEU A 88 6.00 -12.59 -9.15
CA LEU A 88 4.62 -12.96 -9.41
C LEU A 88 4.40 -13.53 -10.81
N ARG A 89 5.39 -13.43 -11.68
CA ARG A 89 5.32 -13.94 -13.05
C ARG A 89 4.07 -13.50 -13.78
N LEU A 90 3.73 -12.22 -13.61
CA LEU A 90 2.57 -11.65 -14.27
C LEU A 90 2.84 -11.48 -15.76
N ARG A 91 1.82 -11.74 -16.57
CA ARG A 91 1.90 -11.52 -18.00
C ARG A 91 2.11 -10.05 -18.32
N ILE A 92 1.37 -9.20 -17.59
CA ILE A 92 1.51 -7.75 -17.68
C ILE A 92 1.92 -7.28 -16.29
N VAL A 93 3.04 -6.58 -16.19
CA VAL A 93 3.49 -6.01 -14.92
C VAL A 93 2.97 -4.60 -14.81
N PRO A 94 2.11 -4.29 -13.86
CA PRO A 94 1.53 -2.95 -13.75
C PRO A 94 2.56 -1.92 -13.36
N GLN A 95 2.27 -0.66 -13.71
CA GLN A 95 3.00 0.46 -13.16
C GLN A 95 2.64 0.57 -11.68
N ILE A 96 3.64 0.84 -10.84
CA ILE A 96 3.42 0.96 -9.41
C ILE A 96 3.39 2.45 -9.06
N ARG A 97 2.29 2.90 -8.44
CA ARG A 97 2.13 4.28 -8.02
C ARG A 97 1.82 4.33 -6.53
N PHE A 98 2.44 5.24 -5.82
CA PHE A 98 2.28 5.38 -4.38
C PHE A 98 1.49 6.63 -4.04
N TYR A 99 0.59 6.47 -3.07
CA TYR A 99 -0.26 7.56 -2.57
C TYR A 99 -0.28 7.51 -1.06
N TYR A 100 -0.21 8.67 -0.43
CA TYR A 100 -0.31 8.72 1.02
C TYR A 100 -1.78 8.63 1.44
N ASP A 101 -2.01 7.88 2.49
CA ASP A 101 -3.34 7.64 3.02
C ASP A 101 -3.35 8.01 4.50
N GLU A 102 -4.26 8.87 4.91
CA GLU A 102 -4.38 9.29 6.31
C GLU A 102 -5.28 8.36 7.13
N VAL A 103 -5.47 7.14 6.66
CA VAL A 103 -6.32 6.15 7.32
C VAL A 103 -6.02 5.98 8.82
N PRO A 104 -4.76 6.00 9.30
CA PRO A 104 -4.54 5.87 10.75
C PRO A 104 -5.25 6.93 11.58
N GLU A 105 -5.30 8.20 11.12
CA GLU A 105 -6.06 9.24 11.82
C GLU A 105 -7.56 8.95 11.73
N ASN A 106 -8.03 8.60 10.54
CA ASN A 106 -9.43 8.29 10.34
C ASN A 106 -9.86 7.07 11.16
N ALA A 107 -9.00 6.06 11.22
CA ALA A 107 -9.28 4.86 12.01
C ALA A 107 -9.41 5.19 13.48
N GLN A 108 -8.55 6.05 14.01
CA GLN A 108 -8.62 6.48 15.39
C GLN A 108 -9.93 7.24 15.65
N TYR A 109 -10.30 8.13 14.75
CA TYR A 109 -11.52 8.89 14.86
C TYR A 109 -12.76 7.96 14.89
N ILE A 110 -12.78 6.99 14.02
CA ILE A 110 -13.87 6.01 13.97
C ILE A 110 -13.93 5.18 15.24
N GLU A 111 -12.78 4.73 15.75
CA GLU A 111 -12.72 4.00 17.01
C GLU A 111 -13.27 4.83 18.17
N ASP A 112 -12.89 6.11 18.21
CA ASP A 112 -13.39 7.02 19.25
C ASP A 112 -14.90 7.18 19.18
N LEU A 113 -15.45 7.29 17.97
CA LEU A 113 -16.89 7.36 17.77
C LEU A 113 -17.59 6.09 18.24
N ILE A 114 -17.03 4.94 17.91
CA ILE A 114 -17.60 3.65 18.32
C ILE A 114 -17.57 3.52 19.85
N ASN A 115 -16.45 3.88 20.46
CA ASN A 115 -16.33 3.83 21.92
C ASN A 115 -17.34 4.74 22.60
N LYS A 116 -17.56 5.93 22.07
CA LYS A 116 -18.56 6.85 22.56
C LYS A 116 -19.96 6.25 22.47
N ALA A 117 -20.28 5.66 21.34
CA ALA A 117 -21.59 5.04 21.13
C ALA A 117 -21.83 3.89 22.10
N LEU A 118 -20.79 3.10 22.38
CA LEU A 118 -20.90 1.97 23.28
C LEU A 118 -21.06 2.39 24.73
N LYS A 119 -20.57 3.58 25.08
CA LYS A 119 -20.65 4.09 26.45
C LYS A 119 -21.93 4.85 26.75
N SER A 120 -22.67 5.22 25.75
CA SER A 120 -23.91 6.00 25.95
C SER A 120 -25.13 5.13 26.18
#